data_335a37e7fc449116eb4a9d5444e5f78a
#
_entry.id   335a37e7fc449116eb4a9d5444e5f78a
#
_cell.length_a   1.000
_cell.length_b   1.000
_cell.length_c   1.000
_cell.angle_alpha   90.00
_cell.angle_beta   90.00
_cell.angle_gamma   90.00
#
_symmetry.space_group_name_H-M   'P 1'
#
loop_
_entity.id
_entity.type
_entity.pdbx_description
1 polymer ?
#
loop_
_entity_poly.entity_id
_entity_poly.type
_entity_poly.pdbx_seq_one_letter_code
_entity_poly.pdbx_strand_id
1 'polypeptide(L)'
;MNQNIHKFDTLETWQHAICKHLSRFSSDANLIVPGGSTPIFLFKKFFNEKRFNQLILSDERITSDKERSNFLTISSLTNSNIFKLCDFPISNYKNISLNKISDALNKIKHPDIALLGLGDDGHYASIFPSTEVIENDESNNLKIISAKIGDSFEYRITLSEKYIKRTKEILFIAKGRNK
;
A
#
# COMPACT_ATOMS: atom_id res chain seq x y z
N MET A 1 -0.33 -14.58 -16.20
CA MET A 1 -0.21 -13.10 -16.29
C MET A 1 0.98 -12.78 -17.16
N ASN A 2 0.81 -11.92 -18.17
CA ASN A 2 1.95 -11.42 -18.93
C ASN A 2 2.70 -10.42 -18.04
N GLN A 3 3.99 -10.67 -17.79
CA GLN A 3 4.86 -9.77 -17.05
C GLN A 3 5.61 -8.89 -18.04
N ASN A 4 5.44 -7.58 -17.92
CA ASN A 4 6.19 -6.60 -18.70
C ASN A 4 7.08 -5.81 -17.76
N ILE A 5 8.38 -5.79 -18.05
CA ILE A 5 9.38 -5.00 -17.30
C ILE A 5 9.75 -3.78 -18.14
N HIS A 6 9.56 -2.60 -17.58
CA HIS A 6 9.92 -1.34 -18.20
C HIS A 6 11.07 -0.70 -17.39
N LYS A 7 12.13 -0.34 -18.08
CA LYS A 7 13.28 0.37 -17.50
C LYS A 7 13.32 1.81 -18.01
N PHE A 8 13.71 2.72 -17.14
CA PHE A 8 13.77 4.15 -17.43
C PHE A 8 15.13 4.70 -16.98
N ASP A 9 15.73 5.55 -17.81
CA ASP A 9 17.05 6.11 -17.55
C ASP A 9 17.02 7.28 -16.57
N THR A 10 15.88 7.97 -16.47
CA THR A 10 15.72 9.13 -15.58
C THR A 10 14.52 8.98 -14.67
N LEU A 11 14.60 9.66 -13.51
CA LEU A 11 13.49 9.71 -12.56
C LEU A 11 12.24 10.35 -13.18
N GLU A 12 12.42 11.36 -14.01
CA GLU A 12 11.33 12.09 -14.65
C GLU A 12 10.55 11.20 -15.63
N THR A 13 11.24 10.49 -16.53
CA THR A 13 10.60 9.57 -17.48
C THR A 13 9.87 8.43 -16.77
N TRP A 14 10.44 7.92 -15.68
CA TRP A 14 9.81 6.90 -14.83
C TRP A 14 8.54 7.43 -14.16
N GLN A 15 8.58 8.61 -13.52
CA GLN A 15 7.42 9.24 -12.89
C GLN A 15 6.33 9.54 -13.93
N HIS A 16 6.71 10.09 -15.08
CA HIS A 16 5.77 10.37 -16.16
C HIS A 16 5.05 9.10 -16.65
N ALA A 17 5.78 8.01 -16.84
CA ALA A 17 5.21 6.74 -17.28
C ALA A 17 4.20 6.18 -16.28
N ILE A 18 4.48 6.26 -14.97
CA ILE A 18 3.55 5.84 -13.93
C ILE A 18 2.29 6.71 -13.93
N CYS A 19 2.43 8.03 -13.96
CA CYS A 19 1.29 8.94 -14.01
C CYS A 19 0.43 8.71 -15.26
N LYS A 20 1.05 8.55 -16.43
CA LYS A 20 0.38 8.22 -17.69
C LYS A 20 -0.37 6.89 -17.60
N HIS A 21 0.22 5.89 -16.98
CA HIS A 21 -0.41 4.60 -16.77
C HIS A 21 -1.65 4.72 -15.86
N LEU A 22 -1.52 5.39 -14.71
CA LEU A 22 -2.62 5.59 -13.77
C LEU A 22 -3.73 6.49 -14.34
N SER A 23 -3.40 7.40 -15.27
CA SER A 23 -4.39 8.29 -15.92
C SER A 23 -5.41 7.55 -16.77
N ARG A 24 -5.18 6.28 -17.12
CA ARG A 24 -6.14 5.44 -17.87
C ARG A 24 -7.34 5.02 -17.04
N PHE A 25 -7.22 5.01 -15.72
CA PHE A 25 -8.31 4.64 -14.83
C PHE A 25 -9.26 5.81 -14.62
N SER A 26 -10.54 5.51 -14.53
CA SER A 26 -11.59 6.50 -14.30
C SER A 26 -11.57 7.05 -12.87
N SER A 27 -12.28 8.14 -12.62
CA SER A 27 -12.37 8.76 -11.29
C SER A 27 -13.14 7.92 -10.27
N ASP A 28 -13.93 6.93 -10.72
CA ASP A 28 -14.64 5.98 -9.87
C ASP A 28 -13.81 4.72 -9.52
N ALA A 29 -12.57 4.64 -10.01
CA ALA A 29 -11.65 3.55 -9.69
C ALA A 29 -11.19 3.61 -8.23
N ASN A 30 -10.96 2.42 -7.66
CA ASN A 30 -10.31 2.23 -6.37
C ASN A 30 -8.88 1.71 -6.59
N LEU A 31 -7.92 2.29 -5.89
CA LEU A 31 -6.51 1.95 -6.04
C LEU A 31 -5.94 1.46 -4.72
N ILE A 32 -5.20 0.34 -4.75
CA ILE A 32 -4.29 0.00 -3.65
C ILE A 32 -3.02 0.81 -3.85
N VAL A 33 -2.55 1.48 -2.80
CA VAL A 33 -1.38 2.35 -2.84
C VAL A 33 -0.40 2.00 -1.71
N PRO A 34 0.92 2.04 -1.98
CA PRO A 34 1.93 1.76 -0.98
C PRO A 34 2.29 3.01 -0.16
N GLY A 35 2.79 2.78 1.04
CA GLY A 35 3.54 3.78 1.80
C GLY A 35 4.98 3.95 1.32
N GLY A 36 5.81 4.55 2.17
CA GLY A 36 7.25 4.74 1.92
C GLY A 36 7.58 5.89 0.96
N SER A 37 8.86 6.05 0.66
CA SER A 37 9.39 7.21 -0.08
C SER A 37 9.21 7.14 -1.59
N THR A 38 9.10 5.94 -2.16
CA THR A 38 9.03 5.74 -3.62
C THR A 38 7.79 6.40 -4.26
N PRO A 39 6.56 6.27 -3.71
CA PRO A 39 5.35 6.84 -4.30
C PRO A 39 5.06 8.29 -3.88
N ILE A 40 5.86 8.94 -3.06
CA ILE A 40 5.61 10.30 -2.51
C ILE A 40 5.23 11.31 -3.60
N PHE A 41 5.87 11.25 -4.77
CA PHE A 41 5.58 12.15 -5.89
C PHE A 41 4.12 12.06 -6.38
N LEU A 42 3.51 10.88 -6.31
CA LEU A 42 2.10 10.67 -6.67
C LEU A 42 1.17 11.40 -5.70
N PHE A 43 1.43 11.32 -4.40
CA PHE A 43 0.61 11.98 -3.38
C PHE A 43 0.78 13.48 -3.38
N LYS A 44 1.99 13.98 -3.62
CA LYS A 44 2.26 15.44 -3.66
C LYS A 44 1.61 16.15 -4.85
N LYS A 45 1.48 15.47 -5.98
CA LYS A 45 1.03 16.08 -7.22
C LYS A 45 -0.13 15.32 -7.88
N PHE A 46 0.13 14.12 -8.36
CA PHE A 46 -0.79 13.40 -9.24
C PHE A 46 -2.17 13.16 -8.62
N PHE A 47 -2.24 12.66 -7.40
CA PHE A 47 -3.51 12.39 -6.71
C PHE A 47 -4.24 13.66 -6.22
N ASN A 48 -3.61 14.83 -6.27
CA ASN A 48 -4.26 16.11 -6.04
C ASN A 48 -4.88 16.67 -7.32
N GLU A 49 -4.28 16.36 -8.47
CA GLU A 49 -4.78 16.77 -9.80
C GLU A 49 -5.82 15.78 -10.34
N LYS A 50 -5.58 14.49 -10.19
CA LYS A 50 -6.48 13.41 -10.58
C LYS A 50 -7.02 12.68 -9.37
N ARG A 51 -8.33 12.79 -9.14
CA ARG A 51 -9.02 12.11 -8.05
C ARG A 51 -9.48 10.72 -8.47
N PHE A 52 -9.47 9.81 -7.50
CA PHE A 52 -10.04 8.49 -7.57
C PHE A 52 -11.11 8.35 -6.49
N ASN A 53 -11.98 7.36 -6.62
CA ASN A 53 -13.02 7.12 -5.61
C ASN A 53 -12.39 6.84 -4.24
N GLN A 54 -11.40 5.95 -4.19
CA GLN A 54 -10.69 5.64 -2.95
C GLN A 54 -9.26 5.17 -3.21
N LEU A 55 -8.34 5.61 -2.34
CA LEU A 55 -7.00 5.06 -2.20
C LEU A 55 -7.01 4.13 -0.97
N ILE A 56 -6.64 2.88 -1.15
CA ILE A 56 -6.60 1.87 -0.10
C ILE A 56 -5.12 1.63 0.25
N LEU A 57 -4.73 1.85 1.50
CA LEU A 57 -3.36 1.57 1.91
C LEU A 57 -3.06 0.07 1.78
N SER A 58 -1.90 -0.28 1.21
CA SER A 58 -1.45 -1.66 1.12
C SER A 58 -1.06 -2.24 2.47
N ASP A 59 -0.53 -1.39 3.35
CA ASP A 59 -0.07 -1.74 4.68
C ASP A 59 0.05 -0.52 5.59
N GLU A 60 0.09 -0.76 6.91
CA GLU A 60 0.34 0.28 7.91
C GLU A 60 1.18 -0.28 9.06
N ARG A 61 1.96 0.61 9.70
CA ARG A 61 2.73 0.28 10.89
C ARG A 61 1.86 0.44 12.13
N ILE A 62 1.91 -0.52 13.01
CA ILE A 62 1.25 -0.47 14.32
C ILE A 62 2.20 0.30 15.24
N THR A 63 2.00 1.61 15.34
CA THR A 63 2.92 2.53 16.00
C THR A 63 2.21 3.73 16.61
N SER A 64 2.82 4.34 17.63
CA SER A 64 2.46 5.66 18.17
C SER A 64 3.34 6.79 17.63
N ASP A 65 4.35 6.46 16.83
CA ASP A 65 5.23 7.41 16.17
C ASP A 65 4.59 7.93 14.87
N LYS A 66 4.30 9.24 14.84
CA LYS A 66 3.65 9.90 13.68
C LYS A 66 4.46 9.80 12.40
N GLU A 67 5.79 9.87 12.50
CA GLU A 67 6.69 9.86 11.35
C GLU A 67 6.73 8.47 10.66
N ARG A 68 6.33 7.44 11.39
CA ARG A 68 6.30 6.07 10.90
C ARG A 68 4.95 5.66 10.32
N SER A 69 3.87 6.41 10.54
CA SER A 69 2.56 6.09 10.00
C SER A 69 2.48 6.40 8.50
N ASN A 70 2.14 5.40 7.71
CA ASN A 70 1.86 5.57 6.28
C ASN A 70 0.64 6.46 6.07
N PHE A 71 -0.43 6.26 6.86
CA PHE A 71 -1.64 7.04 6.76
C PHE A 71 -1.40 8.53 7.02
N LEU A 72 -0.70 8.86 8.12
CA LEU A 72 -0.43 10.27 8.44
C LEU A 72 0.49 10.93 7.41
N THR A 73 1.53 10.23 6.96
CA THR A 73 2.41 10.72 5.90
C THR A 73 1.64 11.01 4.63
N ILE A 74 0.81 10.08 4.17
CA ILE A 74 0.07 10.24 2.92
C ILE A 74 -1.03 11.29 3.04
N SER A 75 -1.81 11.29 4.14
CA SER A 75 -2.89 12.27 4.35
C SER A 75 -2.39 13.70 4.49
N SER A 76 -1.14 13.91 4.88
CA SER A 76 -0.52 15.24 4.86
C SER A 76 -0.15 15.76 3.46
N LEU A 77 -0.13 14.88 2.45
CA LEU A 77 0.32 15.19 1.08
C LEU A 77 -0.82 15.27 0.06
N THR A 78 -1.98 14.70 0.36
CA THR A 78 -3.12 14.65 -0.56
C THR A 78 -4.44 14.77 0.17
N ASN A 79 -5.43 15.40 -0.51
CA ASN A 79 -6.82 15.46 -0.07
C ASN A 79 -7.68 14.30 -0.61
N SER A 80 -7.06 13.24 -1.12
CA SER A 80 -7.76 12.06 -1.61
C SER A 80 -8.46 11.31 -0.48
N ASN A 81 -9.53 10.60 -0.81
CA ASN A 81 -10.20 9.71 0.12
C ASN A 81 -9.33 8.47 0.37
N ILE A 82 -8.79 8.31 1.57
CA ILE A 82 -7.87 7.23 1.93
C ILE A 82 -8.56 6.26 2.87
N PHE A 83 -8.60 4.97 2.50
CA PHE A 83 -8.98 3.90 3.39
C PHE A 83 -7.77 3.49 4.25
N LYS A 84 -7.82 3.78 5.53
CA LYS A 84 -6.80 3.41 6.51
C LYS A 84 -7.03 2.01 7.05
N LEU A 85 -5.97 1.27 7.31
CA LEU A 85 -6.04 -0.10 7.82
C LEU A 85 -6.13 -0.18 9.35
N CYS A 86 -5.77 0.89 10.05
CA CYS A 86 -5.97 1.01 11.49
C CYS A 86 -6.03 2.48 11.92
N ASP A 87 -6.49 2.72 13.14
CA ASP A 87 -6.47 4.04 13.72
C ASP A 87 -5.05 4.42 14.18
N PHE A 88 -4.80 5.71 14.33
CA PHE A 88 -3.57 6.24 14.89
C PHE A 88 -3.93 7.15 16.11
N PRO A 89 -3.17 7.15 17.20
CA PRO A 89 -2.03 6.25 17.50
C PRO A 89 -2.49 4.85 17.92
N ILE A 90 -1.69 3.85 17.59
CA ILE A 90 -1.91 2.48 18.03
C ILE A 90 -0.56 1.81 18.36
N SER A 91 -0.42 1.29 19.56
CA SER A 91 0.82 0.66 20.03
C SER A 91 0.69 -0.85 20.30
N ASN A 92 -0.55 -1.38 20.26
CA ASN A 92 -0.81 -2.78 20.52
C ASN A 92 -1.74 -3.35 19.44
N TYR A 93 -1.23 -4.34 18.69
CA TYR A 93 -2.00 -4.99 17.63
C TYR A 93 -3.28 -5.70 18.16
N LYS A 94 -3.30 -6.15 19.41
CA LYS A 94 -4.48 -6.79 20.04
C LYS A 94 -5.70 -5.85 20.12
N ASN A 95 -5.48 -4.55 19.96
CA ASN A 95 -6.56 -3.56 19.90
C ASN A 95 -7.16 -3.39 18.50
N ILE A 96 -6.64 -4.11 17.51
CA ILE A 96 -7.10 -4.05 16.11
C ILE A 96 -8.11 -5.17 15.89
N SER A 97 -9.30 -4.84 15.44
CA SER A 97 -10.28 -5.83 15.00
C SER A 97 -10.16 -6.03 13.49
N LEU A 98 -9.39 -7.02 13.05
CA LEU A 98 -9.19 -7.34 11.63
C LEU A 98 -10.50 -7.62 10.91
N ASN A 99 -11.45 -8.34 11.55
CA ASN A 99 -12.75 -8.65 10.96
C ASN A 99 -13.54 -7.38 10.64
N LYS A 100 -13.58 -6.38 11.55
CA LYS A 100 -14.28 -5.11 11.29
C LYS A 100 -13.68 -4.34 10.10
N ILE A 101 -12.35 -4.35 9.97
CA ILE A 101 -11.66 -3.68 8.85
C ILE A 101 -11.93 -4.45 7.56
N SER A 102 -11.87 -5.77 7.60
CA SER A 102 -12.17 -6.65 6.47
C SER A 102 -13.61 -6.48 5.98
N ASP A 103 -14.59 -6.38 6.90
CA ASP A 103 -15.98 -6.10 6.56
C ASP A 103 -16.16 -4.75 5.88
N ALA A 104 -15.42 -3.74 6.34
CA ALA A 104 -15.41 -2.43 5.69
C ALA A 104 -14.76 -2.48 4.30
N LEU A 105 -13.66 -3.22 4.13
CA LEU A 105 -13.02 -3.47 2.83
C LEU A 105 -13.96 -4.19 1.87
N ASN A 106 -14.73 -5.17 2.34
CA ASN A 106 -15.67 -5.93 1.52
C ASN A 106 -16.85 -5.09 0.98
N LYS A 107 -17.14 -3.94 1.61
CA LYS A 107 -18.15 -2.97 1.14
C LYS A 107 -17.63 -2.07 0.01
N ILE A 108 -16.32 -2.00 -0.18
CA ILE A 108 -15.70 -1.23 -1.25
C ILE A 108 -15.71 -2.08 -2.51
N LYS A 109 -16.08 -1.49 -3.64
CA LYS A 109 -15.87 -2.12 -4.96
C LYS A 109 -14.43 -2.57 -5.08
N HIS A 110 -14.20 -3.78 -5.62
CA HIS A 110 -12.86 -4.32 -5.80
C HIS A 110 -11.92 -3.29 -6.44
N PRO A 111 -10.67 -3.17 -5.93
CA PRO A 111 -9.69 -2.26 -6.49
C PRO A 111 -9.41 -2.58 -7.97
N ASP A 112 -9.28 -1.54 -8.77
CA ASP A 112 -8.99 -1.68 -10.20
C ASP A 112 -7.51 -1.94 -10.46
N ILE A 113 -6.64 -1.33 -9.65
CA ILE A 113 -5.18 -1.53 -9.72
C ILE A 113 -4.57 -1.56 -8.32
N ALA A 114 -3.55 -2.40 -8.14
CA ALA A 114 -2.64 -2.35 -7.01
C ALA A 114 -1.30 -1.75 -7.47
N LEU A 115 -0.98 -0.56 -6.99
CA LEU A 115 0.34 0.02 -7.08
C LEU A 115 1.14 -0.43 -5.86
N LEU A 116 2.27 -1.10 -6.06
CA LEU A 116 3.07 -1.68 -5.00
C LEU A 116 4.53 -1.24 -5.10
N GLY A 117 5.10 -0.76 -4.00
CA GLY A 117 6.53 -0.59 -3.87
C GLY A 117 7.23 -1.95 -3.77
N LEU A 118 8.48 -2.02 -4.22
CA LEU A 118 9.32 -3.21 -4.06
C LEU A 118 10.47 -2.89 -3.12
N GLY A 119 10.63 -3.66 -2.04
CA GLY A 119 11.75 -3.59 -1.14
C GLY A 119 13.03 -4.20 -1.72
N ASP A 120 14.17 -3.95 -1.10
CA ASP A 120 15.48 -4.50 -1.54
C ASP A 120 15.56 -6.01 -1.35
N ASP A 121 14.82 -6.56 -0.39
CA ASP A 121 14.65 -7.98 -0.10
C ASP A 121 13.50 -8.65 -0.88
N GLY A 122 12.86 -7.90 -1.80
CA GLY A 122 11.75 -8.37 -2.61
C GLY A 122 10.38 -8.26 -1.95
N HIS A 123 10.26 -7.70 -0.73
CA HIS A 123 8.95 -7.50 -0.12
C HIS A 123 8.11 -6.44 -0.86
N TYR A 124 6.81 -6.58 -0.78
CA TYR A 124 5.82 -5.59 -1.20
C TYR A 124 4.70 -5.49 -0.14
N ALA A 125 4.09 -4.32 -0.01
CA ALA A 125 3.25 -4.01 1.15
C ALA A 125 4.04 -4.34 2.44
N SER A 126 3.49 -5.18 3.32
CA SER A 126 4.27 -5.78 4.41
C SER A 126 4.32 -7.31 4.30
N ILE A 127 4.44 -7.84 3.08
CA ILE A 127 4.61 -9.26 2.77
C ILE A 127 6.09 -9.51 2.48
N PHE A 128 6.81 -9.99 3.48
CA PHE A 128 8.25 -10.28 3.40
C PHE A 128 8.50 -11.74 3.06
N PRO A 129 9.64 -12.11 2.47
CA PRO A 129 9.96 -13.51 2.15
C PRO A 129 9.92 -14.46 3.34
N SER A 130 10.18 -13.96 4.56
CA SER A 130 10.26 -14.76 5.80
C SER A 130 9.50 -14.07 6.93
N THR A 131 8.20 -13.80 6.72
CA THR A 131 7.39 -13.10 7.72
C THR A 131 6.62 -14.06 8.60
N GLU A 132 6.64 -13.82 9.91
CA GLU A 132 5.74 -14.45 10.84
C GLU A 132 4.37 -13.78 10.79
N VAL A 133 3.35 -14.54 10.43
CA VAL A 133 1.95 -14.10 10.49
C VAL A 133 1.43 -14.34 11.90
N ILE A 134 1.04 -13.26 12.57
CA ILE A 134 0.51 -13.29 13.93
C ILE A 134 -0.99 -13.57 13.93
N GLU A 135 -1.72 -12.93 13.01
CA GLU A 135 -3.18 -13.02 12.94
C GLU A 135 -3.67 -12.78 11.51
N ASN A 136 -4.76 -13.47 11.13
CA ASN A 136 -5.51 -13.22 9.91
C ASN A 136 -6.97 -12.92 10.26
N ASP A 137 -7.67 -12.12 9.42
CA ASP A 137 -9.12 -12.05 9.46
C ASP A 137 -9.76 -13.32 8.88
N GLU A 138 -11.04 -13.56 9.21
CA GLU A 138 -11.79 -14.76 8.76
C GLU A 138 -11.86 -14.87 7.22
N SER A 139 -11.93 -13.74 6.51
CA SER A 139 -11.98 -13.70 5.05
C SER A 139 -10.58 -13.82 4.41
N ASN A 140 -9.52 -13.78 5.21
CA ASN A 140 -8.12 -13.74 4.79
C ASN A 140 -7.83 -12.60 3.79
N ASN A 141 -8.38 -11.41 4.08
CA ASN A 141 -8.11 -10.17 3.35
C ASN A 141 -6.95 -9.38 3.95
N LEU A 142 -6.77 -9.52 5.26
CA LEU A 142 -5.79 -8.78 6.07
C LEU A 142 -4.95 -9.73 6.90
N LYS A 143 -3.75 -9.28 7.21
CA LYS A 143 -2.83 -9.96 8.14
C LYS A 143 -2.22 -8.97 9.11
N ILE A 144 -2.04 -9.38 10.36
CA ILE A 144 -1.05 -8.76 11.25
C ILE A 144 0.20 -9.63 11.20
N ILE A 145 1.32 -8.96 10.98
CA ILE A 145 2.62 -9.61 10.86
C ILE A 145 3.61 -9.00 11.85
N SER A 146 4.64 -9.78 12.19
CA SER A 146 5.84 -9.31 12.88
C SER A 146 6.98 -9.24 11.87
N ALA A 147 7.46 -8.03 11.58
CA ALA A 147 8.57 -7.79 10.67
C ALA A 147 9.84 -7.50 11.48
N LYS A 148 10.94 -8.16 11.16
CA LYS A 148 12.26 -7.83 11.72
C LYS A 148 12.84 -6.65 10.93
N ILE A 149 13.09 -5.53 11.62
CA ILE A 149 13.68 -4.32 11.05
C ILE A 149 14.97 -4.03 11.82
N GLY A 150 16.11 -4.32 11.21
CA GLY A 150 17.39 -4.31 11.93
C GLY A 150 17.37 -5.30 13.09
N ASP A 151 17.64 -4.83 14.31
CA ASP A 151 17.65 -5.66 15.53
C ASP A 151 16.31 -5.65 16.29
N SER A 152 15.28 -4.97 15.79
CA SER A 152 13.97 -4.87 16.43
C SER A 152 12.87 -5.52 15.62
N PHE A 153 11.75 -5.85 16.30
CA PHE A 153 10.53 -6.32 15.66
C PHE A 153 9.49 -5.20 15.63
N GLU A 154 8.78 -5.11 14.52
CA GLU A 154 7.69 -4.18 14.30
C GLU A 154 6.44 -4.92 13.87
N TYR A 155 5.32 -4.63 14.54
CA TYR A 155 4.03 -5.14 14.09
C TYR A 155 3.47 -4.27 12.97
N ARG A 156 2.90 -4.91 11.96
CA ARG A 156 2.25 -4.24 10.83
C ARG A 156 0.94 -4.92 10.49
N ILE A 157 -0.01 -4.14 10.01
CA ILE A 157 -1.20 -4.63 9.34
C ILE A 157 -1.01 -4.48 7.83
N THR A 158 -1.35 -5.51 7.07
CA THR A 158 -1.17 -5.53 5.62
C THR A 158 -2.35 -6.19 4.92
N LEU A 159 -2.65 -5.72 3.70
CA LEU A 159 -3.50 -6.47 2.80
C LEU A 159 -2.84 -7.82 2.48
N SER A 160 -3.63 -8.87 2.44
CA SER A 160 -3.13 -10.20 2.06
C SER A 160 -2.89 -10.30 0.56
N GLU A 161 -2.08 -11.28 0.15
CA GLU A 161 -1.89 -11.64 -1.27
C GLU A 161 -3.21 -11.98 -1.94
N LYS A 162 -4.12 -12.64 -1.19
CA LYS A 162 -5.46 -12.99 -1.67
C LYS A 162 -6.27 -11.74 -2.02
N TYR A 163 -6.23 -10.70 -1.18
CA TYR A 163 -6.94 -9.45 -1.45
C TYR A 163 -6.30 -8.68 -2.62
N ILE A 164 -4.98 -8.54 -2.62
CA ILE A 164 -4.24 -7.85 -3.69
C ILE A 164 -4.48 -8.51 -5.05
N LYS A 165 -4.49 -9.83 -5.11
CA LYS A 165 -4.75 -10.59 -6.37
C LYS A 165 -6.17 -10.42 -6.93
N ARG A 166 -7.11 -9.82 -6.21
CA ARG A 166 -8.44 -9.47 -6.75
C ARG A 166 -8.43 -8.25 -7.65
N THR A 167 -7.35 -7.47 -7.68
CA THR A 167 -7.20 -6.33 -8.58
C THR A 167 -7.10 -6.80 -10.03
N LYS A 168 -7.58 -5.97 -10.96
CA LYS A 168 -7.46 -6.25 -12.39
C LYS A 168 -6.02 -6.16 -12.88
N GLU A 169 -5.23 -5.30 -12.24
CA GLU A 169 -3.84 -5.03 -12.61
C GLU A 169 -2.98 -4.82 -11.36
N ILE A 170 -1.76 -5.32 -11.40
CA ILE A 170 -0.75 -5.07 -10.36
C ILE A 170 0.44 -4.40 -11.02
N LEU A 171 0.79 -3.20 -10.54
CA LEU A 171 1.93 -2.43 -10.99
C LEU A 171 2.96 -2.31 -9.86
N PHE A 172 4.09 -2.98 -10.02
CA PHE A 172 5.24 -2.79 -9.14
C PHE A 172 6.03 -1.55 -9.56
N ILE A 173 6.37 -0.71 -8.59
CA ILE A 173 7.25 0.44 -8.79
C ILE A 173 8.51 0.28 -7.95
N ALA A 174 9.65 0.42 -8.61
CA ALA A 174 10.95 0.36 -7.96
C ALA A 174 11.83 1.54 -8.41
N LYS A 175 12.66 2.03 -7.49
CA LYS A 175 13.59 3.13 -7.73
C LYS A 175 14.95 2.77 -7.14
N GLY A 176 16.01 2.84 -7.96
CA GLY A 176 17.38 2.55 -7.56
C GLY A 176 18.04 1.50 -8.44
N ARG A 177 19.37 1.39 -8.34
CA ARG A 177 20.15 0.44 -9.15
C ARG A 177 20.12 -1.00 -8.60
N ASN A 178 19.73 -1.16 -7.36
CA ASN A 178 19.74 -2.46 -6.65
C ASN A 178 18.36 -3.11 -6.53
N LYS A 179 17.37 -2.59 -7.27
CA LYS A 179 16.00 -3.11 -7.28
C LYS A 179 15.60 -3.63 -8.63
#